data_d0eadaed1e4be614bf34ebcd830eafb5
#
_entry.id   d0eadaed1e4be614bf34ebcd830eafb5
#
_cell.length_a   1.000
_cell.length_b   1.000
_cell.length_c   1.000
_cell.angle_alpha   90.00
_cell.angle_beta   90.00
_cell.angle_gamma   90.00
#
_symmetry.space_group_name_H-M   'P 1'
#
loop_
_entity.id
_entity.type
_entity.pdbx_description
1 polymer ?
#
loop_
_entity_poly.entity_id
_entity_poly.type
_entity_poly.pdbx_seq_one_letter_code
_entity_poly.pdbx_strand_id
1 'polypeptide(L)'
;MRRLLAVFTIVGAAVLLLEVSPGAAKGGVSPPVPTSPADQNLAIIVNQTNTVDDLTLKELRTVFLGARSHWPNGRRITLVMMDPGEPERRAVLRDICRMNETEFSRHFLQGLFTGEVFVSPKTLSSPTGVRKFVFNVPGAIGYVRASDVDGTVKVIRVNGHGVDDPEYPLRIEARASK
;
A
#
# COMPACT_ATOMS: atom_id res chain seq x y z
N MET A 1 -72.91 37.86 36.30
CA MET A 1 -72.31 38.68 37.38
C MET A 1 -70.83 38.89 37.01
N ARG A 2 -70.50 40.12 36.58
CA ARG A 2 -69.55 41.06 37.24
C ARG A 2 -68.16 40.47 37.39
N ARG A 3 -67.02 41.03 36.94
CA ARG A 3 -66.53 42.38 36.55
C ARG A 3 -65.13 42.13 35.97
N LEU A 4 -64.72 42.72 34.88
CA LEU A 4 -64.08 44.02 34.67
C LEU A 4 -62.56 44.14 35.12
N LEU A 5 -61.73 44.53 34.15
CA LEU A 5 -60.56 45.41 34.20
C LEU A 5 -59.27 44.74 34.63
N ALA A 6 -58.09 44.98 34.03
CA ALA A 6 -57.60 46.20 33.39
C ALA A 6 -56.39 45.92 32.51
N VAL A 7 -56.25 46.68 31.48
CA VAL A 7 -55.20 47.14 30.64
C VAL A 7 -53.85 47.42 31.38
N PHE A 8 -52.74 47.00 30.81
CA PHE A 8 -51.53 47.81 30.79
C PHE A 8 -50.69 47.49 29.60
N THR A 9 -50.57 48.43 28.71
CA THR A 9 -49.73 48.53 27.54
C THR A 9 -48.35 48.93 28.00
N ILE A 10 -47.31 48.18 27.62
CA ILE A 10 -45.94 48.70 27.58
C ILE A 10 -45.33 48.29 26.24
N VAL A 11 -45.13 49.27 25.40
CA VAL A 11 -44.33 49.25 24.17
C VAL A 11 -42.87 49.25 24.60
N GLY A 12 -42.15 48.19 24.25
CA GLY A 12 -40.72 48.13 24.38
C GLY A 12 -40.09 47.71 23.07
N ALA A 13 -39.65 48.66 22.28
CA ALA A 13 -38.89 48.42 21.07
C ALA A 13 -37.49 47.89 21.44
N ALA A 14 -37.26 46.60 21.23
CA ALA A 14 -35.91 46.03 21.27
C ALA A 14 -35.37 45.99 19.85
N VAL A 15 -34.45 46.87 19.57
CA VAL A 15 -33.61 46.87 18.36
C VAL A 15 -32.70 45.65 18.40
N LEU A 16 -32.98 44.69 17.55
CA LEU A 16 -32.11 43.50 17.36
C LEU A 16 -30.92 43.95 16.45
N LEU A 17 -29.81 44.26 17.06
CA LEU A 17 -28.52 44.39 16.34
C LEU A 17 -28.12 43.00 15.86
N LEU A 18 -28.25 42.75 14.55
CA LEU A 18 -27.57 41.60 13.89
C LEU A 18 -26.06 41.87 13.90
N GLU A 19 -25.38 41.28 14.83
CA GLU A 19 -23.91 41.11 14.72
C GLU A 19 -23.60 40.09 13.63
N VAL A 20 -23.26 40.60 12.45
CA VAL A 20 -22.62 39.82 11.39
C VAL A 20 -21.18 39.53 11.81
N SER A 21 -20.95 38.38 12.41
CA SER A 21 -19.58 37.89 12.61
C SER A 21 -18.98 37.47 11.26
N PRO A 22 -17.85 38.06 10.83
CA PRO A 22 -17.14 37.53 9.68
C PRO A 22 -16.47 36.21 10.12
N GLY A 23 -17.10 35.10 9.75
CA GLY A 23 -16.51 33.77 9.90
C GLY A 23 -15.22 33.68 9.09
N ALA A 24 -14.08 33.91 9.76
CA ALA A 24 -12.79 33.54 9.22
C ALA A 24 -12.77 32.03 9.01
N ALA A 25 -12.94 31.60 7.77
CA ALA A 25 -12.64 30.26 7.33
C ALA A 25 -11.14 30.03 7.52
N LYS A 26 -10.75 29.62 8.71
CA LYS A 26 -9.45 29.00 8.93
C LYS A 26 -9.49 27.69 8.15
N GLY A 27 -8.80 27.66 7.01
CA GLY A 27 -8.46 26.43 6.32
C GLY A 27 -7.79 25.52 7.33
N GLY A 28 -8.56 24.59 7.89
CA GLY A 28 -8.06 23.55 8.76
C GLY A 28 -7.19 22.65 7.91
N VAL A 29 -5.87 22.82 7.99
CA VAL A 29 -4.92 21.78 7.62
C VAL A 29 -5.24 20.65 8.59
N SER A 30 -5.94 19.63 8.11
CA SER A 30 -6.15 18.40 8.88
C SER A 30 -4.78 17.88 9.30
N PRO A 31 -4.56 17.60 10.59
CA PRO A 31 -3.29 17.00 11.01
C PRO A 31 -3.08 15.72 10.20
N PRO A 32 -1.83 15.39 9.83
CA PRO A 32 -1.54 14.16 9.12
C PRO A 32 -2.09 12.99 9.94
N VAL A 33 -2.97 12.20 9.33
CA VAL A 33 -3.52 10.98 9.94
C VAL A 33 -2.32 10.11 10.27
N PRO A 34 -2.14 9.66 11.52
CA PRO A 34 -1.04 8.78 11.87
C PRO A 34 -1.17 7.51 11.01
N THR A 35 -0.20 7.33 10.11
CA THR A 35 -0.12 6.16 9.25
C THR A 35 0.09 4.95 10.15
N SER A 36 -0.82 3.99 10.12
CA SER A 36 -0.67 2.73 10.86
C SER A 36 0.65 2.05 10.49
N PRO A 37 1.34 1.39 11.43
CA PRO A 37 2.52 0.58 11.09
C PRO A 37 2.27 -0.40 9.94
N ALA A 38 1.07 -0.97 9.84
CA ALA A 38 0.64 -1.81 8.73
C ALA A 38 0.65 -1.10 7.37
N ASP A 39 0.38 0.22 7.34
CA ASP A 39 0.44 1.01 6.10
C ASP A 39 1.88 1.27 5.62
N GLN A 40 2.87 1.07 6.48
CA GLN A 40 4.28 1.26 6.17
C GLN A 40 5.00 -0.04 5.82
N ASN A 41 4.44 -1.20 6.14
CA ASN A 41 5.05 -2.48 5.85
C ASN A 41 4.64 -2.99 4.46
N LEU A 42 5.62 -3.52 3.72
CA LEU A 42 5.42 -4.12 2.41
C LEU A 42 5.26 -5.63 2.56
N ALA A 43 4.05 -6.14 2.42
CA ALA A 43 3.77 -7.58 2.46
C ALA A 43 4.16 -8.25 1.14
N ILE A 44 4.98 -9.30 1.21
CA ILE A 44 5.24 -10.19 0.08
C ILE A 44 4.15 -11.26 0.06
N ILE A 45 3.43 -11.34 -1.05
CA ILE A 45 2.27 -12.23 -1.21
C ILE A 45 2.50 -13.27 -2.29
N VAL A 46 2.02 -14.48 -2.02
CA VAL A 46 2.03 -15.59 -2.96
C VAL A 46 0.64 -16.23 -3.02
N ASN A 47 0.41 -17.06 -4.02
CA ASN A 47 -0.82 -17.83 -4.10
C ASN A 47 -0.98 -18.75 -2.89
N GLN A 48 -2.21 -18.97 -2.41
CA GLN A 48 -2.53 -19.83 -1.26
C GLN A 48 -1.97 -21.25 -1.37
N THR A 49 -1.85 -21.77 -2.59
CA THR A 49 -1.33 -23.13 -2.85
C THR A 49 0.20 -23.19 -2.92
N ASN A 50 0.89 -22.07 -2.72
CA ASN A 50 2.35 -22.04 -2.68
C ASN A 50 2.85 -22.65 -1.36
N THR A 51 3.87 -23.51 -1.45
CA THR A 51 4.44 -24.24 -0.29
C THR A 51 5.49 -23.44 0.46
N VAL A 52 5.87 -22.26 -0.05
CA VAL A 52 6.89 -21.40 0.59
C VAL A 52 6.23 -20.56 1.68
N ASP A 53 6.81 -20.57 2.88
CA ASP A 53 6.36 -19.80 4.05
C ASP A 53 7.32 -18.68 4.45
N ASP A 54 8.58 -18.80 4.03
CA ASP A 54 9.64 -17.85 4.35
C ASP A 54 10.66 -17.79 3.22
N LEU A 55 11.17 -16.61 2.95
CA LEU A 55 12.30 -16.37 2.04
C LEU A 55 13.26 -15.36 2.66
N THR A 56 14.53 -15.62 2.52
CA THR A 56 15.54 -14.62 2.83
C THR A 56 15.51 -13.47 1.81
N LEU A 57 15.99 -12.29 2.19
CA LEU A 57 16.15 -11.17 1.26
C LEU A 57 17.00 -11.54 0.03
N LYS A 58 17.97 -12.44 0.20
CA LYS A 58 18.80 -12.94 -0.90
C LYS A 58 17.96 -13.78 -1.89
N GLU A 59 17.12 -14.68 -1.40
CA GLU A 59 16.23 -15.48 -2.24
C GLU A 59 15.17 -14.62 -2.91
N LEU A 60 14.55 -13.69 -2.17
CA LEU A 60 13.64 -12.71 -2.75
C LEU A 60 14.30 -11.94 -3.89
N ARG A 61 15.53 -11.47 -3.69
CA ARG A 61 16.29 -10.79 -4.75
C ARG A 61 16.45 -11.67 -5.99
N THR A 62 16.79 -12.94 -5.81
CA THR A 62 16.92 -13.88 -6.94
C THR A 62 15.62 -14.05 -7.71
N VAL A 63 14.48 -14.11 -6.99
CA VAL A 63 13.14 -14.18 -7.59
C VAL A 63 12.78 -12.88 -8.29
N PHE A 64 12.96 -11.73 -7.63
CA PHE A 64 12.56 -10.41 -8.16
C PHE A 64 13.47 -9.93 -9.30
N LEU A 65 14.67 -10.45 -9.43
CA LEU A 65 15.56 -10.24 -10.59
C LEU A 65 15.33 -11.25 -11.72
N GLY A 66 14.34 -12.15 -11.57
CA GLY A 66 13.98 -13.10 -12.62
C GLY A 66 15.00 -14.24 -12.83
N ALA A 67 16.00 -14.36 -11.96
CA ALA A 67 17.04 -15.40 -12.06
C ALA A 67 16.58 -16.78 -11.58
N ARG A 68 15.43 -16.85 -10.87
CA ARG A 68 14.81 -18.10 -10.45
C ARG A 68 13.51 -18.31 -11.22
N SER A 69 13.39 -19.43 -11.93
CA SER A 69 12.23 -19.73 -12.80
C SER A 69 11.16 -20.59 -12.16
N HIS A 70 11.50 -21.39 -11.11
CA HIS A 70 10.57 -22.32 -10.49
C HIS A 70 10.63 -22.31 -8.96
N TRP A 71 9.51 -22.55 -8.36
CA TRP A 71 9.36 -22.85 -6.93
C TRP A 71 9.89 -24.26 -6.61
N PRO A 72 10.16 -24.60 -5.33
CA PRO A 72 10.61 -25.94 -4.94
C PRO A 72 9.63 -27.06 -5.33
N ASN A 73 8.34 -26.75 -5.43
CA ASN A 73 7.30 -27.67 -5.86
C ASN A 73 7.20 -27.83 -7.40
N GLY A 74 8.16 -27.30 -8.17
CA GLY A 74 8.22 -27.37 -9.62
C GLY A 74 7.32 -26.38 -10.38
N ARG A 75 6.50 -25.57 -9.69
CA ARG A 75 5.64 -24.58 -10.36
C ARG A 75 6.48 -23.40 -10.86
N ARG A 76 6.19 -22.97 -12.08
CA ARG A 76 6.84 -21.77 -12.65
C ARG A 76 6.50 -20.52 -11.85
N ILE A 77 7.51 -19.71 -11.58
CA ILE A 77 7.33 -18.42 -10.93
C ILE A 77 6.71 -17.43 -11.93
N THR A 78 5.72 -16.69 -11.48
CA THR A 78 5.16 -15.54 -12.20
C THR A 78 5.33 -14.31 -11.33
N LEU A 79 6.28 -13.45 -11.70
CA LEU A 79 6.58 -12.23 -10.95
C LEU A 79 5.60 -11.12 -11.31
N VAL A 80 5.00 -10.52 -10.29
CA VAL A 80 4.08 -9.39 -10.44
C VAL A 80 4.68 -8.16 -9.77
N MET A 81 4.77 -7.08 -10.51
CA MET A 81 5.24 -5.77 -10.07
C MET A 81 4.13 -4.74 -10.19
N MET A 82 4.14 -3.72 -9.35
CA MET A 82 3.30 -2.53 -9.54
C MET A 82 3.90 -1.60 -10.61
N ASP A 83 3.10 -0.66 -11.09
CA ASP A 83 3.55 0.32 -12.09
C ASP A 83 4.74 1.14 -11.60
N PRO A 84 5.61 1.61 -12.52
CA PRO A 84 6.68 2.54 -12.18
C PRO A 84 6.15 3.79 -11.47
N GLY A 85 6.88 4.24 -10.44
CA GLY A 85 6.50 5.41 -9.65
C GLY A 85 5.68 5.10 -8.39
N GLU A 86 5.12 3.90 -8.25
CA GLU A 86 4.42 3.49 -7.04
C GLU A 86 5.38 3.36 -5.85
N PRO A 87 4.99 3.82 -4.64
CA PRO A 87 5.86 3.76 -3.46
C PRO A 87 6.24 2.32 -3.07
N GLU A 88 5.33 1.38 -3.26
CA GLU A 88 5.57 -0.05 -3.02
C GLU A 88 6.63 -0.60 -3.97
N ARG A 89 6.58 -0.21 -5.26
CA ARG A 89 7.59 -0.60 -6.25
C ARG A 89 8.96 0.00 -5.90
N ARG A 90 9.00 1.27 -5.48
CA ARG A 90 10.26 1.89 -5.03
C ARG A 90 10.87 1.15 -3.84
N ALA A 91 10.05 0.73 -2.87
CA ALA A 91 10.51 -0.06 -1.74
C ALA A 91 11.13 -1.40 -2.18
N VAL A 92 10.46 -2.14 -3.08
CA VAL A 92 11.01 -3.39 -3.65
C VAL A 92 12.33 -3.15 -4.36
N LEU A 93 12.42 -2.12 -5.20
CA LEU A 93 13.64 -1.81 -5.94
C LEU A 93 14.78 -1.45 -4.99
N ARG A 94 14.52 -0.64 -3.95
CA ARG A 94 15.51 -0.24 -2.97
C ARG A 94 15.96 -1.41 -2.07
N ASP A 95 15.01 -2.10 -1.45
CA ASP A 95 15.30 -3.03 -0.35
C ASP A 95 15.60 -4.45 -0.82
N ILE A 96 14.95 -4.90 -1.90
CA ILE A 96 15.13 -6.25 -2.44
C ILE A 96 16.10 -6.24 -3.61
N CYS A 97 15.82 -5.47 -4.66
CA CYS A 97 16.61 -5.47 -5.89
C CYS A 97 17.95 -4.73 -5.75
N ARG A 98 18.01 -3.71 -4.85
CA ARG A 98 19.15 -2.80 -4.70
C ARG A 98 19.51 -2.09 -6.00
N MET A 99 18.48 -1.61 -6.69
CA MET A 99 18.54 -0.96 -8.01
C MET A 99 17.53 0.19 -8.06
N ASN A 100 17.80 1.19 -8.90
CA ASN A 100 16.81 2.15 -9.31
C ASN A 100 15.99 1.62 -10.51
N GLU A 101 14.97 2.37 -10.94
CA GLU A 101 14.06 1.97 -12.03
C GLU A 101 14.79 1.77 -13.36
N THR A 102 15.76 2.62 -13.67
CA THR A 102 16.54 2.55 -14.92
C THR A 102 17.44 1.31 -14.92
N GLU A 103 18.09 1.02 -13.80
CA GLU A 103 18.93 -0.16 -13.64
C GLU A 103 18.13 -1.45 -13.71
N PHE A 104 16.95 -1.46 -13.07
CA PHE A 104 16.04 -2.60 -13.10
C PHE A 104 15.54 -2.87 -14.52
N SER A 105 15.11 -1.84 -15.26
CA SER A 105 14.67 -1.98 -16.64
C SER A 105 15.79 -2.48 -17.55
N ARG A 106 17.00 -1.96 -17.36
CA ARG A 106 18.20 -2.40 -18.11
C ARG A 106 18.55 -3.85 -17.80
N HIS A 107 18.48 -4.27 -16.53
CA HIS A 107 18.75 -5.63 -16.09
C HIS A 107 17.83 -6.63 -16.83
N PHE A 108 16.53 -6.36 -16.88
CA PHE A 108 15.58 -7.23 -17.57
C PHE A 108 15.79 -7.23 -19.08
N LEU A 109 16.03 -6.06 -19.69
CA LEU A 109 16.28 -5.97 -21.11
C LEU A 109 17.53 -6.79 -21.51
N GLN A 110 18.64 -6.60 -20.83
CA GLN A 110 19.88 -7.32 -21.09
C GLN A 110 19.77 -8.81 -20.77
N GLY A 111 19.23 -9.14 -19.58
CA GLY A 111 19.14 -10.52 -19.10
C GLY A 111 18.26 -11.43 -19.95
N LEU A 112 17.22 -10.86 -20.61
CA LEU A 112 16.42 -11.63 -21.57
C LEU A 112 17.21 -11.99 -22.84
N PHE A 113 18.11 -11.11 -23.29
CA PHE A 113 18.97 -11.39 -24.45
C PHE A 113 20.12 -12.35 -24.13
N THR A 114 20.66 -12.28 -22.91
CA THR A 114 21.76 -13.15 -22.45
C THR A 114 21.30 -14.50 -21.90
N GLY A 115 19.98 -14.65 -21.65
CA GLY A 115 19.43 -15.86 -21.03
C GLY A 115 19.65 -15.94 -19.51
N GLU A 116 20.07 -14.86 -18.86
CA GLU A 116 20.26 -14.79 -17.40
C GLU A 116 18.95 -14.54 -16.65
N VAL A 117 17.95 -13.97 -17.33
CA VAL A 117 16.62 -13.73 -16.80
C VAL A 117 15.64 -14.72 -17.42
N PHE A 118 14.98 -15.50 -16.57
CA PHE A 118 14.01 -16.53 -16.98
C PHE A 118 12.56 -16.09 -16.86
N VAL A 119 12.29 -15.03 -16.10
CA VAL A 119 10.95 -14.55 -15.77
C VAL A 119 10.89 -13.04 -15.94
N SER A 120 10.09 -12.58 -16.88
CA SER A 120 9.77 -11.14 -17.01
C SER A 120 8.66 -10.77 -16.04
N PRO A 121 8.75 -9.61 -15.38
CA PRO A 121 7.68 -9.16 -14.50
C PRO A 121 6.43 -8.77 -15.28
N LYS A 122 5.25 -9.18 -14.75
CA LYS A 122 3.97 -8.64 -15.17
C LYS A 122 3.69 -7.37 -14.36
N THR A 123 3.36 -6.28 -15.03
CA THR A 123 3.07 -5.01 -14.37
C THR A 123 1.56 -4.81 -14.19
N LEU A 124 1.13 -4.37 -13.03
CA LEU A 124 -0.26 -4.07 -12.66
C LEU A 124 -0.35 -2.75 -11.91
N SER A 125 -1.44 -2.01 -12.13
CA SER A 125 -1.60 -0.63 -11.66
C SER A 125 -2.21 -0.48 -10.26
N SER A 126 -2.65 -1.58 -9.62
CA SER A 126 -3.34 -1.47 -8.34
C SER A 126 -3.07 -2.64 -7.40
N PRO A 127 -3.08 -2.41 -6.07
CA PRO A 127 -2.95 -3.48 -5.07
C PRO A 127 -4.02 -4.57 -5.23
N THR A 128 -5.27 -4.17 -5.52
CA THR A 128 -6.36 -5.12 -5.79
C THR A 128 -6.10 -5.97 -7.03
N GLY A 129 -5.52 -5.38 -8.09
CA GLY A 129 -5.10 -6.10 -9.29
C GLY A 129 -4.02 -7.13 -8.97
N VAL A 130 -3.01 -6.75 -8.20
CA VAL A 130 -1.93 -7.65 -7.75
C VAL A 130 -2.50 -8.82 -6.95
N ARG A 131 -3.34 -8.57 -5.94
CA ARG A 131 -3.97 -9.64 -5.14
C ARG A 131 -4.81 -10.60 -5.99
N LYS A 132 -5.69 -10.07 -6.84
CA LYS A 132 -6.52 -10.90 -7.73
C LYS A 132 -5.67 -11.75 -8.67
N PHE A 133 -4.59 -11.20 -9.19
CA PHE A 133 -3.69 -11.95 -10.06
C PHE A 133 -2.97 -13.07 -9.27
N VAL A 134 -2.41 -12.75 -8.10
CA VAL A 134 -1.74 -13.73 -7.23
C VAL A 134 -2.70 -14.83 -6.78
N PHE A 135 -3.94 -14.48 -6.44
CA PHE A 135 -4.99 -15.46 -6.11
C PHE A 135 -5.26 -16.45 -7.25
N ASN A 136 -5.36 -15.97 -8.49
CA ASN A 136 -5.73 -16.79 -9.64
C ASN A 136 -4.56 -17.57 -10.26
N VAL A 137 -3.30 -17.23 -9.95
CA VAL A 137 -2.13 -17.84 -10.57
C VAL A 137 -1.27 -18.56 -9.54
N PRO A 138 -1.32 -19.92 -9.51
CA PRO A 138 -0.67 -20.71 -8.47
C PRO A 138 0.83 -20.53 -8.27
N GLY A 139 1.54 -20.02 -9.28
CA GLY A 139 2.99 -19.73 -9.21
C GLY A 139 3.32 -18.26 -8.98
N ALA A 140 2.30 -17.40 -8.82
CA ALA A 140 2.53 -15.97 -8.71
C ALA A 140 3.13 -15.55 -7.36
N ILE A 141 4.00 -14.54 -7.44
CA ILE A 141 4.52 -13.76 -6.33
C ILE A 141 4.39 -12.28 -6.66
N GLY A 142 3.98 -11.49 -5.69
CA GLY A 142 3.86 -10.05 -5.79
C GLY A 142 4.00 -9.41 -4.42
N TYR A 143 3.62 -8.15 -4.32
CA TYR A 143 3.66 -7.40 -3.08
C TYR A 143 2.53 -6.37 -3.04
N VAL A 144 2.09 -6.05 -1.83
CA VAL A 144 1.14 -4.98 -1.53
C VAL A 144 1.49 -4.38 -0.16
N ARG A 145 0.83 -3.29 0.24
CA ARG A 145 0.87 -2.84 1.64
C ARG A 145 0.28 -3.92 2.54
N ALA A 146 0.78 -4.01 3.77
CA ALA A 146 0.21 -4.96 4.73
C ALA A 146 -1.28 -4.66 5.00
N SER A 147 -1.68 -3.39 4.99
CA SER A 147 -3.08 -2.96 5.10
C SER A 147 -3.97 -3.38 3.93
N ASP A 148 -3.39 -3.66 2.76
CA ASP A 148 -4.11 -4.13 1.58
C ASP A 148 -4.26 -5.66 1.51
N VAL A 149 -3.65 -6.40 2.43
CA VAL A 149 -3.73 -7.87 2.45
C VAL A 149 -5.13 -8.31 2.86
N ASP A 150 -5.63 -9.35 2.20
CA ASP A 150 -6.85 -10.04 2.57
C ASP A 150 -6.64 -11.57 2.61
N GLY A 151 -7.64 -12.32 3.06
CA GLY A 151 -7.57 -13.78 3.19
C GLY A 151 -7.46 -14.55 1.86
N THR A 152 -7.44 -13.89 0.71
CA THR A 152 -7.36 -14.55 -0.61
C THR A 152 -5.93 -14.94 -0.99
N VAL A 153 -4.94 -14.28 -0.42
CA VAL A 153 -3.52 -14.51 -0.70
C VAL A 153 -2.77 -14.92 0.57
N LYS A 154 -1.63 -15.58 0.40
CA LYS A 154 -0.74 -15.95 1.49
C LYS A 154 0.39 -14.94 1.61
N VAL A 155 0.58 -14.38 2.81
CA VAL A 155 1.75 -13.57 3.15
C VAL A 155 2.88 -14.49 3.58
N ILE A 156 4.07 -14.29 3.03
CA ILE A 156 5.26 -15.04 3.47
C ILE A 156 6.13 -14.20 4.40
N ARG A 157 6.87 -14.87 5.26
CA ARG A 157 7.88 -14.23 6.11
C ARG A 157 9.11 -13.84 5.29
N VAL A 158 9.85 -12.86 5.81
CA VAL A 158 11.10 -12.41 5.23
C VAL A 158 12.20 -12.48 6.29
N ASN A 159 13.24 -13.25 6.05
CA ASN A 159 14.29 -13.55 7.04
C ASN A 159 13.73 -14.11 8.37
N GLY A 160 12.65 -14.87 8.35
CA GLY A 160 11.97 -15.41 9.53
C GLY A 160 10.97 -14.45 10.18
N HIS A 161 10.94 -13.18 9.80
CA HIS A 161 10.05 -12.16 10.37
C HIS A 161 8.72 -12.07 9.63
N GLY A 162 7.62 -12.04 10.37
CA GLY A 162 6.28 -11.77 9.84
C GLY A 162 6.09 -10.28 9.53
N VAL A 163 5.11 -9.95 8.71
CA VAL A 163 4.85 -8.57 8.30
C VAL A 163 4.50 -7.62 9.46
N ASP A 164 4.00 -8.16 10.57
CA ASP A 164 3.65 -7.40 11.79
C ASP A 164 4.82 -7.32 12.81
N ASP A 165 5.93 -7.97 12.52
CA ASP A 165 7.11 -7.98 13.38
C ASP A 165 7.82 -6.61 13.33
N PRO A 166 8.21 -6.01 14.48
CA PRO A 166 9.01 -4.79 14.51
C PRO A 166 10.34 -4.88 13.73
N GLU A 167 10.93 -6.08 13.63
CA GLU A 167 12.18 -6.34 12.90
C GLU A 167 11.95 -6.69 11.42
N TYR A 168 10.70 -6.63 10.93
CA TYR A 168 10.40 -6.89 9.52
C TYR A 168 11.15 -5.92 8.60
N PRO A 169 11.89 -6.43 7.58
CA PRO A 169 12.89 -5.62 6.89
C PRO A 169 12.34 -4.76 5.75
N LEU A 170 11.09 -4.97 5.29
CA LEU A 170 10.57 -4.30 4.11
C LEU A 170 9.57 -3.20 4.49
N ARG A 171 9.99 -1.94 4.30
CA ARG A 171 9.17 -0.78 4.65
C ARG A 171 8.98 0.16 3.47
N ILE A 172 7.76 0.69 3.36
CA ILE A 172 7.40 1.71 2.39
C ILE A 172 7.66 3.07 3.03
N GLU A 173 8.41 3.93 2.36
CA GLU A 173 8.59 5.29 2.81
C GLU A 173 7.26 6.04 2.79
N ALA A 174 6.98 6.77 3.87
CA ALA A 174 5.83 7.66 3.90
C ALA A 174 5.91 8.63 2.71
N ARG A 175 4.78 8.85 2.05
CA ARG A 175 4.71 9.86 0.98
C ARG A 175 5.07 11.19 1.59
N ALA A 176 6.20 11.78 1.18
CA ALA A 176 6.51 13.15 1.57
C ALA A 176 5.36 14.04 1.08
N SER A 177 4.60 14.58 2.00
CA SER A 177 3.58 15.60 1.70
C SER A 177 4.30 16.83 1.13
N LYS A 178 4.04 17.12 -0.12
CA LYS A 178 4.56 18.26 -0.86
C LYS A 178 3.66 19.47 -0.57
#